data_c2ac3e8fada680893fbf325525ab8c87
#
_entry.id   c2ac3e8fada680893fbf325525ab8c87
#
_cell.length_a   1.000
_cell.length_b   1.000
_cell.length_c   1.000
_cell.angle_alpha   90.00
_cell.angle_beta   90.00
_cell.angle_gamma   90.00
#
_symmetry.space_group_name_H-M   'P 1'
#
loop_
_entity.id
_entity.type
_entity.pdbx_description
1 polymer ?
#
loop_
_entity_poly.entity_id
_entity_poly.type
_entity_poly.pdbx_seq_one_letter_code
_entity_poly.pdbx_strand_id
1 'polypeptide(L)'
;GMGGILADDMGLGKTVQVLSYLLAMKESGQRLPSLIVCPASLVLNWQEECKKFTPQLICVAVDGDAAHRAELAKQWAEADLVVTSYDLMRRDEELYSGQQFYACILDEAQAIKNHTTQKYKAVCGVNSKVRFALTGTPVENRLGELWSIFSFLMPGYLPPYKTFCARFEKPIVQEDDKDALRRLNQLTGPFILRRMKSEVLKELPPKTENLHRIELDEQQRKLYLAAVVDAREKLRAAKPEDKMAVFAVLMRLREICCDPRLVADNWDGGSAKLDACMELVTAAVEGGHRILLFSQFTSMLELLAKRLDEAGVSHFTLQGSTPKPVRAELVRRFNSGEADVFLISLRAGGTGLNLTAADIVIHYDPWWNVAAQNQATDRAYRIGQQNPVQVYKLIAQDTIEEKIVELQQAKQSL
;
A
#
# COMPACT_ATOMS: atom_id res chain seq x y z
N GLY A 1 28.24 6.01 -7.05
CA GLY A 1 27.39 6.57 -8.12
C GLY A 1 26.24 7.37 -7.55
N MET A 2 25.59 8.19 -8.35
CA MET A 2 24.36 8.89 -7.96
C MET A 2 23.21 7.90 -7.96
N GLY A 3 22.38 7.93 -6.93
CA GLY A 3 21.15 7.15 -6.83
C GLY A 3 19.93 7.93 -7.35
N GLY A 4 18.75 7.31 -7.32
CA GLY A 4 17.53 7.96 -7.77
C GLY A 4 16.27 7.28 -7.25
N ILE A 5 15.14 7.98 -7.41
CA ILE A 5 13.82 7.51 -7.07
C ILE A 5 13.05 7.21 -8.36
N LEU A 6 12.59 5.98 -8.51
CA LEU A 6 11.60 5.62 -9.52
C LEU A 6 10.22 5.69 -8.87
N ALA A 7 9.53 6.80 -9.12
CA ALA A 7 8.25 7.16 -8.51
C ALA A 7 7.06 6.97 -9.47
N ASP A 8 7.20 6.09 -10.45
CA ASP A 8 6.15 5.77 -11.41
C ASP A 8 4.90 5.27 -10.69
N ASP A 9 3.74 5.57 -11.25
CA ASP A 9 2.47 5.04 -10.77
C ASP A 9 2.53 3.51 -10.67
N MET A 10 1.76 2.94 -9.75
CA MET A 10 1.70 1.50 -9.58
C MET A 10 1.21 0.82 -10.87
N GLY A 11 1.79 -0.33 -11.19
CA GLY A 11 1.43 -1.07 -12.40
C GLY A 11 2.13 -0.62 -13.68
N LEU A 12 3.02 0.37 -13.64
CA LEU A 12 3.88 0.75 -14.77
C LEU A 12 5.15 -0.11 -14.89
N GLY A 13 5.20 -1.25 -14.22
CA GLY A 13 6.29 -2.22 -14.38
C GLY A 13 7.62 -1.82 -13.74
N LYS A 14 7.61 -1.14 -12.60
CA LYS A 14 8.85 -0.80 -11.86
C LYS A 14 9.77 -2.00 -11.65
N THR A 15 9.21 -3.17 -11.28
CA THR A 15 9.98 -4.41 -11.12
C THR A 15 10.70 -4.81 -12.40
N VAL A 16 10.01 -4.82 -13.54
CA VAL A 16 10.58 -5.18 -14.84
C VAL A 16 11.67 -4.19 -15.25
N GLN A 17 11.47 -2.89 -15.02
CA GLN A 17 12.48 -1.87 -15.31
C GLN A 17 13.77 -2.11 -14.51
N VAL A 18 13.64 -2.43 -13.22
CA VAL A 18 14.79 -2.76 -12.36
C VAL A 18 15.47 -4.05 -12.82
N LEU A 19 14.71 -5.10 -13.10
CA LEU A 19 15.26 -6.37 -13.57
C LEU A 19 16.01 -6.20 -14.90
N SER A 20 15.45 -5.43 -15.83
CA SER A 20 16.10 -5.10 -17.11
C SER A 20 17.42 -4.33 -16.91
N TYR A 21 17.42 -3.35 -15.97
CA TYR A 21 18.65 -2.63 -15.61
C TYR A 21 19.71 -3.57 -15.05
N LEU A 22 19.34 -4.47 -14.12
CA LEU A 22 20.29 -5.41 -13.52
C LEU A 22 20.84 -6.42 -14.54
N LEU A 23 20.00 -6.89 -15.47
CA LEU A 23 20.42 -7.73 -16.56
C LEU A 23 21.45 -7.03 -17.47
N ALA A 24 21.17 -5.79 -17.87
CA ALA A 24 22.11 -4.98 -18.65
C ALA A 24 23.44 -4.75 -17.94
N MET A 25 23.41 -4.57 -16.59
CA MET A 25 24.64 -4.45 -15.80
C MET A 25 25.43 -5.76 -15.78
N LYS A 26 24.77 -6.92 -15.63
CA LYS A 26 25.42 -8.23 -15.74
C LYS A 26 26.08 -8.42 -17.11
N GLU A 27 25.37 -8.11 -18.17
CA GLU A 27 25.87 -8.21 -19.56
C GLU A 27 27.06 -7.27 -19.81
N SER A 28 27.09 -6.11 -19.16
CA SER A 28 28.25 -5.19 -19.19
C SER A 28 29.44 -5.60 -18.32
N GLY A 29 29.38 -6.79 -17.72
CA GLY A 29 30.47 -7.37 -16.94
C GLY A 29 30.44 -7.09 -15.42
N GLN A 30 29.34 -6.53 -14.89
CA GLN A 30 29.18 -6.38 -13.44
C GLN A 30 29.06 -7.76 -12.76
N ARG A 31 29.84 -7.99 -11.68
CA ARG A 31 29.92 -9.28 -10.98
C ARG A 31 29.45 -9.25 -9.54
N LEU A 32 29.31 -8.06 -8.93
CA LEU A 32 28.79 -7.97 -7.57
C LEU A 32 27.27 -8.19 -7.57
N PRO A 33 26.71 -8.93 -6.58
CA PRO A 33 25.29 -9.09 -6.45
C PRO A 33 24.61 -7.73 -6.19
N SER A 34 23.34 -7.63 -6.56
CA SER A 34 22.47 -6.51 -6.19
C SER A 34 21.50 -6.95 -5.10
N LEU A 35 21.18 -6.05 -4.18
CA LEU A 35 20.26 -6.31 -3.08
C LEU A 35 18.94 -5.57 -3.31
N ILE A 36 17.83 -6.30 -3.25
CA ILE A 36 16.49 -5.72 -3.18
C ILE A 36 15.92 -5.91 -1.79
N VAL A 37 15.50 -4.82 -1.17
CA VAL A 37 14.81 -4.82 0.12
C VAL A 37 13.36 -4.40 -0.11
N CYS A 38 12.42 -5.27 0.20
CA CYS A 38 11.00 -5.06 -0.09
C CYS A 38 10.12 -5.47 1.10
N PRO A 39 8.81 -5.18 1.10
CA PRO A 39 7.87 -5.80 2.02
C PRO A 39 7.93 -7.33 1.94
N ALA A 40 7.77 -8.01 3.09
CA ALA A 40 7.91 -9.48 3.19
C ALA A 40 6.99 -10.26 2.21
N SER A 41 5.85 -9.69 1.86
CA SER A 41 4.89 -10.26 0.90
C SER A 41 5.34 -10.17 -0.55
N LEU A 42 6.32 -9.32 -0.86
CA LEU A 42 6.83 -9.14 -2.22
C LEU A 42 8.07 -9.97 -2.54
N VAL A 43 8.72 -10.57 -1.54
CA VAL A 43 9.96 -11.33 -1.74
C VAL A 43 9.80 -12.43 -2.79
N LEU A 44 8.75 -13.25 -2.66
CA LEU A 44 8.47 -14.31 -3.64
C LEU A 44 8.04 -13.76 -5.00
N ASN A 45 7.28 -12.66 -5.01
CA ASN A 45 6.87 -12.02 -6.26
C ASN A 45 8.08 -11.52 -7.07
N TRP A 46 9.08 -10.92 -6.40
CA TRP A 46 10.33 -10.53 -7.04
C TRP A 46 11.06 -11.73 -7.66
N GLN A 47 11.09 -12.87 -6.96
CA GLN A 47 11.70 -14.09 -7.48
C GLN A 47 10.96 -14.65 -8.69
N GLU A 48 9.63 -14.67 -8.66
CA GLU A 48 8.79 -15.13 -9.77
C GLU A 48 8.92 -14.21 -10.99
N GLU A 49 8.90 -12.90 -10.80
CA GLU A 49 9.10 -11.94 -11.88
C GLU A 49 10.52 -12.03 -12.46
N CYS A 50 11.53 -12.24 -11.63
CA CYS A 50 12.90 -12.49 -12.10
C CYS A 50 12.96 -13.74 -13.00
N LYS A 51 12.38 -14.87 -12.57
CA LYS A 51 12.30 -16.09 -13.38
C LYS A 51 11.57 -15.88 -14.71
N LYS A 52 10.52 -15.07 -14.70
CA LYS A 52 9.68 -14.81 -15.87
C LYS A 52 10.34 -13.89 -16.88
N PHE A 53 10.92 -12.78 -16.44
CA PHE A 53 11.38 -11.70 -17.31
C PHE A 53 12.89 -11.71 -17.54
N THR A 54 13.66 -12.22 -16.58
CA THR A 54 15.13 -12.25 -16.64
C THR A 54 15.69 -13.59 -16.14
N PRO A 55 15.35 -14.73 -16.81
CA PRO A 55 15.78 -16.06 -16.36
C PRO A 55 17.31 -16.22 -16.35
N GLN A 56 18.05 -15.32 -16.96
CA GLN A 56 19.50 -15.27 -16.96
C GLN A 56 20.10 -14.79 -15.62
N LEU A 57 19.31 -14.15 -14.77
CA LEU A 57 19.75 -13.67 -13.46
C LEU A 57 19.56 -14.76 -12.40
N ILE A 58 20.62 -15.05 -11.65
CA ILE A 58 20.55 -15.94 -10.48
C ILE A 58 19.98 -15.15 -9.31
N CYS A 59 18.75 -15.45 -8.94
CA CYS A 59 18.00 -14.75 -7.88
C CYS A 59 17.90 -15.61 -6.62
N VAL A 60 18.39 -15.12 -5.50
CA VAL A 60 18.28 -15.74 -4.18
C VAL A 60 17.27 -14.96 -3.34
N ALA A 61 16.13 -15.60 -3.02
CA ALA A 61 15.14 -15.04 -2.10
C ALA A 61 15.47 -15.49 -0.68
N VAL A 62 15.60 -14.53 0.24
CA VAL A 62 15.95 -14.77 1.65
C VAL A 62 14.67 -14.96 2.45
N ASP A 63 14.49 -16.17 2.99
CA ASP A 63 13.36 -16.56 3.84
C ASP A 63 13.75 -17.58 4.91
N GLY A 64 12.77 -18.10 5.64
CA GLY A 64 12.96 -19.16 6.61
C GLY A 64 13.51 -18.71 7.97
N ASP A 65 14.06 -19.65 8.72
CA ASP A 65 14.68 -19.40 10.02
C ASP A 65 16.13 -18.87 9.91
N ALA A 66 16.75 -18.51 11.03
CA ALA A 66 18.07 -17.90 11.04
C ALA A 66 19.17 -18.82 10.47
N ALA A 67 19.08 -20.14 10.72
CA ALA A 67 20.05 -21.10 10.22
C ALA A 67 19.95 -21.24 8.70
N HIS A 68 18.73 -21.33 8.18
CA HIS A 68 18.47 -21.39 6.74
C HIS A 68 18.96 -20.11 6.03
N ARG A 69 18.70 -18.92 6.60
CA ARG A 69 19.16 -17.66 6.02
C ARG A 69 20.69 -17.52 6.02
N ALA A 70 21.37 -18.01 7.06
CA ALA A 70 22.83 -18.06 7.09
C ALA A 70 23.41 -18.98 6.00
N GLU A 71 22.73 -20.09 5.68
CA GLU A 71 23.11 -20.97 4.57
C GLU A 71 22.88 -20.31 3.21
N LEU A 72 21.73 -19.62 3.03
CA LEU A 72 21.45 -18.86 1.82
C LEU A 72 22.50 -17.75 1.58
N ALA A 73 23.02 -17.13 2.66
CA ALA A 73 24.03 -16.09 2.54
C ALA A 73 25.33 -16.58 1.90
N LYS A 74 25.68 -17.84 2.00
CA LYS A 74 26.86 -18.44 1.34
C LYS A 74 26.71 -18.43 -0.19
N GLN A 75 25.50 -18.42 -0.70
CA GLN A 75 25.21 -18.41 -2.15
C GLN A 75 25.25 -16.99 -2.76
N TRP A 76 25.33 -15.94 -1.94
CA TRP A 76 25.27 -14.55 -2.45
C TRP A 76 26.46 -14.18 -3.34
N ALA A 77 27.62 -14.82 -3.16
CA ALA A 77 28.80 -14.58 -3.99
C ALA A 77 28.57 -15.00 -5.46
N GLU A 78 27.70 -15.98 -5.70
CA GLU A 78 27.37 -16.49 -7.04
C GLU A 78 26.03 -15.91 -7.55
N ALA A 79 25.27 -15.21 -6.71
CA ALA A 79 24.02 -14.60 -7.07
C ALA A 79 24.22 -13.28 -7.84
N ASP A 80 23.32 -12.99 -8.78
CA ASP A 80 23.19 -11.67 -9.39
C ASP A 80 22.27 -10.77 -8.59
N LEU A 81 21.26 -11.37 -7.92
CA LEU A 81 20.21 -10.69 -7.20
C LEU A 81 19.88 -11.40 -5.88
N VAL A 82 19.94 -10.67 -4.79
CA VAL A 82 19.49 -11.08 -3.46
C VAL A 82 18.24 -10.28 -3.11
N VAL A 83 17.16 -10.97 -2.75
CA VAL A 83 15.88 -10.33 -2.38
C VAL A 83 15.56 -10.65 -0.93
N THR A 84 15.36 -9.63 -0.13
CA THR A 84 15.04 -9.77 1.30
C THR A 84 13.93 -8.82 1.75
N SER A 85 13.39 -9.05 2.94
CA SER A 85 12.44 -8.13 3.53
C SER A 85 13.09 -7.16 4.50
N TYR A 86 12.46 -5.98 4.68
CA TYR A 86 12.89 -4.98 5.68
C TYR A 86 13.04 -5.55 7.09
N ASP A 87 12.17 -6.49 7.47
CA ASP A 87 12.21 -7.09 8.81
C ASP A 87 13.33 -8.11 8.96
N LEU A 88 13.60 -8.93 7.93
CA LEU A 88 14.72 -9.88 7.93
C LEU A 88 16.05 -9.13 7.87
N MET A 89 16.14 -8.11 7.01
CA MET A 89 17.33 -7.28 6.94
C MET A 89 17.69 -6.64 8.29
N ARG A 90 16.70 -6.12 9.02
CA ARG A 90 16.91 -5.57 10.37
C ARG A 90 17.36 -6.63 11.38
N ARG A 91 16.88 -7.88 11.25
CA ARG A 91 17.25 -8.97 12.17
C ARG A 91 18.65 -9.48 11.94
N ASP A 92 19.07 -9.54 10.68
CA ASP A 92 20.30 -10.15 10.23
C ASP A 92 21.29 -9.11 9.69
N GLU A 93 21.30 -7.89 10.25
CA GLU A 93 22.09 -6.74 9.79
C GLU A 93 23.57 -7.08 9.56
N GLU A 94 24.16 -7.91 10.40
CA GLU A 94 25.56 -8.34 10.31
C GLU A 94 25.86 -9.12 9.01
N LEU A 95 24.92 -9.94 8.51
CA LEU A 95 25.09 -10.67 7.26
C LEU A 95 25.20 -9.72 6.06
N TYR A 96 24.42 -8.65 6.07
CA TYR A 96 24.39 -7.68 4.95
C TYR A 96 25.51 -6.65 5.02
N SER A 97 25.93 -6.24 6.22
CA SER A 97 27.01 -5.26 6.41
C SER A 97 28.37 -5.78 6.01
N GLY A 98 28.58 -7.10 6.13
CA GLY A 98 29.83 -7.78 5.71
C GLY A 98 29.94 -8.00 4.19
N GLN A 99 28.86 -7.77 3.42
CA GLN A 99 28.82 -8.03 1.98
C GLN A 99 28.87 -6.71 1.18
N GLN A 100 29.59 -6.72 0.06
CA GLN A 100 29.57 -5.62 -0.90
C GLN A 100 28.56 -5.92 -2.01
N PHE A 101 27.64 -4.98 -2.24
CA PHE A 101 26.65 -5.06 -3.31
C PHE A 101 26.96 -4.06 -4.43
N TYR A 102 26.54 -4.39 -5.65
CA TYR A 102 26.55 -3.43 -6.74
C TYR A 102 25.49 -2.35 -6.51
N ALA A 103 24.23 -2.76 -6.37
CA ALA A 103 23.11 -1.87 -6.11
C ALA A 103 22.38 -2.28 -4.83
N CYS A 104 21.89 -1.31 -4.05
CA CYS A 104 20.88 -1.53 -3.02
C CYS A 104 19.61 -0.82 -3.44
N ILE A 105 18.54 -1.59 -3.65
CA ILE A 105 17.26 -1.13 -4.20
C ILE A 105 16.17 -1.34 -3.17
N LEU A 106 15.49 -0.27 -2.77
CA LEU A 106 14.38 -0.34 -1.84
C LEU A 106 13.06 -0.33 -2.63
N ASP A 107 12.26 -1.37 -2.49
CA ASP A 107 10.90 -1.41 -3.01
C ASP A 107 9.92 -1.00 -1.91
N GLU A 108 8.88 -0.23 -2.29
CA GLU A 108 7.97 0.45 -1.35
C GLU A 108 8.77 1.26 -0.31
N ALA A 109 9.64 2.16 -0.82
CA ALA A 109 10.62 2.89 -0.02
C ALA A 109 10.03 3.74 1.11
N GLN A 110 8.71 4.00 1.12
CA GLN A 110 8.02 4.61 2.26
C GLN A 110 8.14 3.77 3.56
N ALA A 111 8.59 2.53 3.48
CA ALA A 111 8.91 1.72 4.66
C ALA A 111 10.01 2.34 5.53
N ILE A 112 10.88 3.20 4.97
CA ILE A 112 11.94 3.92 5.67
C ILE A 112 11.67 5.41 5.87
N LYS A 113 10.42 5.85 5.77
CA LYS A 113 10.01 7.26 5.91
C LYS A 113 10.42 7.92 7.23
N ASN A 114 10.67 7.16 8.26
CA ASN A 114 11.15 7.64 9.55
C ASN A 114 12.61 7.25 9.78
N HIS A 115 13.50 8.23 9.70
CA HIS A 115 14.95 8.08 9.86
C HIS A 115 15.41 7.60 11.26
N THR A 116 14.53 7.61 12.27
CA THR A 116 14.85 7.13 13.62
C THR A 116 14.68 5.61 13.78
N THR A 117 14.01 4.95 12.84
CA THR A 117 13.68 3.52 12.94
C THR A 117 14.89 2.63 12.68
N GLN A 118 14.85 1.44 13.29
CA GLN A 118 15.88 0.42 13.05
C GLN A 118 15.91 -0.06 11.59
N LYS A 119 14.74 -0.11 10.91
CA LYS A 119 14.66 -0.43 9.47
C LYS A 119 15.46 0.55 8.62
N TYR A 120 15.32 1.84 8.89
CA TYR A 120 16.09 2.89 8.22
C TYR A 120 17.59 2.71 8.44
N LYS A 121 18.01 2.51 9.71
CA LYS A 121 19.44 2.35 10.05
C LYS A 121 20.05 1.13 9.35
N ALA A 122 19.35 -0.01 9.37
CA ALA A 122 19.82 -1.22 8.73
C ALA A 122 20.04 -1.05 7.22
N VAL A 123 19.10 -0.44 6.48
CA VAL A 123 19.28 -0.23 5.03
C VAL A 123 20.38 0.79 4.71
N CYS A 124 20.57 1.81 5.57
CA CYS A 124 21.65 2.78 5.40
C CYS A 124 23.03 2.18 5.62
N GLY A 125 23.14 1.12 6.45
CA GLY A 125 24.38 0.40 6.73
C GLY A 125 24.88 -0.50 5.59
N VAL A 126 24.07 -0.73 4.55
CA VAL A 126 24.46 -1.59 3.42
C VAL A 126 25.58 -0.94 2.60
N ASN A 127 26.65 -1.72 2.35
CA ASN A 127 27.74 -1.32 1.47
C ASN A 127 27.35 -1.59 0.01
N SER A 128 27.03 -0.53 -0.73
CA SER A 128 26.64 -0.63 -2.15
C SER A 128 27.21 0.53 -2.97
N LYS A 129 27.51 0.27 -4.27
CA LYS A 129 28.05 1.30 -5.19
C LYS A 129 26.98 2.31 -5.62
N VAL A 130 25.74 1.87 -5.80
CA VAL A 130 24.60 2.71 -6.19
C VAL A 130 23.37 2.35 -5.34
N ARG A 131 22.46 3.29 -5.17
CA ARG A 131 21.25 3.11 -4.38
C ARG A 131 20.04 3.64 -5.13
N PHE A 132 18.95 2.87 -5.15
CA PHE A 132 17.70 3.27 -5.77
C PHE A 132 16.54 3.07 -4.81
N ALA A 133 15.51 3.88 -4.97
CA ALA A 133 14.25 3.76 -4.24
C ALA A 133 13.09 3.66 -5.23
N LEU A 134 12.24 2.65 -5.04
CA LEU A 134 11.01 2.46 -5.81
C LEU A 134 9.84 2.81 -4.90
N THR A 135 8.94 3.65 -5.37
CA THR A 135 7.75 4.02 -4.63
C THR A 135 6.68 4.53 -5.59
N GLY A 136 5.41 4.27 -5.29
CA GLY A 136 4.31 4.93 -6.00
C GLY A 136 4.04 6.36 -5.49
N THR A 137 4.55 6.68 -4.28
CA THR A 137 4.29 7.94 -3.58
C THR A 137 5.56 8.39 -2.85
N PRO A 138 6.41 9.23 -3.47
CA PRO A 138 7.68 9.67 -2.86
C PRO A 138 7.49 10.52 -1.60
N VAL A 139 6.34 11.17 -1.47
CA VAL A 139 5.93 11.92 -0.27
C VAL A 139 4.44 11.62 -0.02
N GLU A 140 4.14 10.93 1.08
CA GLU A 140 2.75 10.65 1.46
C GLU A 140 2.17 11.74 2.37
N ASN A 141 2.92 12.13 3.41
CA ASN A 141 2.37 12.97 4.46
C ASN A 141 3.31 14.10 4.92
N ARG A 142 4.62 13.97 4.77
CA ARG A 142 5.60 14.94 5.30
C ARG A 142 6.85 15.01 4.43
N LEU A 143 7.43 16.20 4.32
CA LEU A 143 8.71 16.41 3.63
C LEU A 143 9.87 15.65 4.29
N GLY A 144 9.79 15.36 5.60
CA GLY A 144 10.75 14.51 6.30
C GLY A 144 10.84 13.08 5.75
N GLU A 145 9.78 12.57 5.08
CA GLU A 145 9.80 11.28 4.38
C GLU A 145 10.75 11.33 3.18
N LEU A 146 10.65 12.40 2.38
CA LEU A 146 11.55 12.65 1.25
C LEU A 146 12.99 12.75 1.73
N TRP A 147 13.25 13.50 2.83
CA TRP A 147 14.57 13.60 3.42
C TRP A 147 15.14 12.24 3.78
N SER A 148 14.35 11.36 4.39
CA SER A 148 14.78 10.01 4.77
C SER A 148 15.21 9.18 3.57
N ILE A 149 14.42 9.22 2.48
CA ILE A 149 14.75 8.52 1.23
C ILE A 149 16.03 9.09 0.61
N PHE A 150 16.18 10.42 0.52
CA PHE A 150 17.39 11.05 -0.02
C PHE A 150 18.63 10.78 0.82
N SER A 151 18.49 10.72 2.14
CA SER A 151 19.60 10.37 3.04
C SER A 151 20.07 8.93 2.86
N PHE A 152 19.17 8.00 2.49
CA PHE A 152 19.55 6.66 2.04
C PHE A 152 20.22 6.69 0.68
N LEU A 153 19.65 7.37 -0.31
CA LEU A 153 20.13 7.37 -1.70
C LEU A 153 21.52 8.01 -1.83
N MET A 154 21.69 9.16 -1.22
CA MET A 154 22.89 10.02 -1.34
C MET A 154 23.20 10.67 0.02
N PRO A 155 23.88 9.94 0.93
CA PRO A 155 24.21 10.47 2.24
C PRO A 155 24.97 11.81 2.14
N GLY A 156 24.49 12.83 2.86
CA GLY A 156 25.06 14.16 2.87
C GLY A 156 24.66 15.09 1.71
N TYR A 157 23.87 14.64 0.77
CA TYR A 157 23.35 15.49 -0.33
C TYR A 157 22.38 16.57 0.18
N LEU A 158 21.39 16.19 0.97
CA LEU A 158 20.56 17.14 1.69
C LEU A 158 21.21 17.49 3.04
N PRO A 159 20.96 18.69 3.58
CA PRO A 159 21.51 19.10 4.86
C PRO A 159 21.02 18.18 6.00
N PRO A 160 21.69 18.16 7.16
CA PRO A 160 21.25 17.39 8.32
C PRO A 160 19.79 17.68 8.65
N TYR A 161 19.06 16.68 9.14
CA TYR A 161 17.59 16.73 9.31
C TYR A 161 17.09 17.97 10.04
N LYS A 162 17.76 18.37 11.13
CA LYS A 162 17.41 19.59 11.88
C LYS A 162 17.48 20.85 10.99
N THR A 163 18.49 20.95 10.15
CA THR A 163 18.67 22.08 9.21
C THR A 163 17.66 21.99 8.06
N PHE A 164 17.37 20.79 7.58
CA PHE A 164 16.35 20.54 6.56
C PHE A 164 14.97 20.99 7.05
N CYS A 165 14.59 20.62 8.27
CA CYS A 165 13.32 21.07 8.86
C CYS A 165 13.25 22.61 8.97
N ALA A 166 14.34 23.27 9.36
CA ALA A 166 14.35 24.72 9.49
C ALA A 166 14.32 25.45 8.14
N ARG A 167 14.98 24.90 7.10
CA ARG A 167 15.10 25.54 5.77
C ARG A 167 13.98 25.22 4.80
N PHE A 168 13.35 24.06 4.94
CA PHE A 168 12.38 23.55 3.97
C PHE A 168 11.05 23.14 4.63
N GLU A 169 11.06 22.20 5.59
CA GLU A 169 9.82 21.62 6.08
C GLU A 169 8.92 22.65 6.77
N LYS A 170 9.47 23.44 7.71
CA LYS A 170 8.70 24.47 8.42
C LYS A 170 8.22 25.60 7.50
N PRO A 171 9.08 26.24 6.70
CA PRO A 171 8.64 27.30 5.79
C PRO A 171 7.58 26.84 4.80
N ILE A 172 7.76 25.65 4.20
CA ILE A 172 6.80 25.13 3.22
C ILE A 172 5.45 24.77 3.85
N VAL A 173 5.48 24.06 5.01
CA VAL A 173 4.25 23.52 5.61
C VAL A 173 3.50 24.56 6.47
N GLN A 174 4.21 25.45 7.15
CA GLN A 174 3.62 26.41 8.09
C GLN A 174 3.40 27.79 7.49
N GLU A 175 4.25 28.20 6.54
CA GLU A 175 4.28 29.55 5.99
C GLU A 175 3.94 29.62 4.49
N ASP A 176 3.64 28.46 3.87
CA ASP A 176 3.39 28.32 2.40
C ASP A 176 4.48 28.97 1.52
N ASP A 177 5.76 28.86 1.96
CA ASP A 177 6.91 29.45 1.26
C ASP A 177 7.18 28.73 -0.07
N LYS A 178 6.70 29.33 -1.16
CA LYS A 178 6.85 28.82 -2.54
C LYS A 178 8.30 28.85 -3.03
N ASP A 179 9.12 29.74 -2.51
CA ASP A 179 10.54 29.81 -2.88
C ASP A 179 11.35 28.70 -2.20
N ALA A 180 11.04 28.37 -0.96
CA ALA A 180 11.61 27.19 -0.30
C ALA A 180 11.20 25.91 -1.04
N LEU A 181 9.94 25.77 -1.45
CA LEU A 181 9.45 24.65 -2.24
C LEU A 181 10.15 24.57 -3.61
N ARG A 182 10.31 25.68 -4.31
CA ARG A 182 11.02 25.72 -5.59
C ARG A 182 12.48 25.28 -5.45
N ARG A 183 13.17 25.76 -4.42
CA ARG A 183 14.55 25.37 -4.12
C ARG A 183 14.67 23.88 -3.81
N LEU A 184 13.75 23.33 -3.02
CA LEU A 184 13.73 21.90 -2.71
C LEU A 184 13.51 21.08 -3.99
N ASN A 185 12.57 21.47 -4.82
CA ASN A 185 12.27 20.79 -6.09
C ASN A 185 13.46 20.85 -7.08
N GLN A 186 14.20 21.95 -7.12
CA GLN A 186 15.43 22.05 -7.92
C GLN A 186 16.52 21.09 -7.44
N LEU A 187 16.62 20.87 -6.13
CA LEU A 187 17.59 19.93 -5.55
C LEU A 187 17.18 18.47 -5.78
N THR A 188 15.91 18.14 -5.62
CA THR A 188 15.43 16.75 -5.60
C THR A 188 14.93 16.27 -6.97
N GLY A 189 14.35 17.14 -7.75
CA GLY A 189 13.69 16.83 -9.03
C GLY A 189 14.58 16.05 -10.03
N PRO A 190 15.86 16.40 -10.22
CA PRO A 190 16.74 15.67 -11.15
C PRO A 190 16.95 14.19 -10.80
N PHE A 191 16.63 13.77 -9.57
CA PHE A 191 16.81 12.40 -9.09
C PHE A 191 15.48 11.64 -8.94
N ILE A 192 14.37 12.23 -9.33
CA ILE A 192 13.03 11.62 -9.25
C ILE A 192 12.48 11.45 -10.65
N LEU A 193 12.30 10.20 -11.07
CA LEU A 193 11.56 9.87 -12.28
C LEU A 193 10.14 9.46 -11.89
N ARG A 194 9.17 10.26 -12.29
CA ARG A 194 7.74 10.00 -12.06
C ARG A 194 6.98 10.08 -13.37
N ARG A 195 6.27 9.02 -13.70
CA ARG A 195 5.35 8.97 -14.83
C ARG A 195 3.98 8.54 -14.34
N MET A 196 2.94 9.17 -14.86
CA MET A 196 1.56 8.84 -14.53
C MET A 196 1.00 7.85 -15.55
N LYS A 197 0.12 6.94 -15.11
CA LYS A 197 -0.56 5.99 -16.01
C LYS A 197 -1.30 6.70 -17.12
N SER A 198 -1.98 7.81 -16.80
CA SER A 198 -2.72 8.63 -17.76
C SER A 198 -1.85 9.21 -18.88
N GLU A 199 -0.57 9.40 -18.64
CA GLU A 199 0.37 9.97 -19.63
C GLU A 199 1.00 8.87 -20.51
N VAL A 200 1.27 7.71 -19.93
CA VAL A 200 2.06 6.64 -20.58
C VAL A 200 1.18 5.56 -21.21
N LEU A 201 0.10 5.17 -20.54
CA LEU A 201 -0.74 4.05 -20.97
C LEU A 201 -2.06 4.56 -21.57
N LYS A 202 -2.00 5.06 -22.79
CA LYS A 202 -3.18 5.48 -23.57
C LYS A 202 -4.12 4.31 -23.92
N GLU A 203 -3.61 3.07 -23.81
CA GLU A 203 -4.34 1.84 -24.14
C GLU A 203 -5.08 1.24 -22.92
N LEU A 204 -4.84 1.75 -21.70
CA LEU A 204 -5.62 1.30 -20.54
C LEU A 204 -7.09 1.73 -20.70
N PRO A 205 -8.04 0.81 -20.45
CA PRO A 205 -9.45 1.16 -20.40
C PRO A 205 -9.72 2.28 -19.40
N PRO A 206 -10.80 3.07 -19.57
CA PRO A 206 -11.13 4.14 -18.66
C PRO A 206 -11.39 3.62 -17.24
N LYS A 207 -11.00 4.42 -16.25
CA LYS A 207 -11.31 4.21 -14.83
C LYS A 207 -12.33 5.27 -14.41
N THR A 208 -13.47 4.81 -13.86
CA THR A 208 -14.51 5.69 -13.33
C THR A 208 -14.58 5.51 -11.82
N GLU A 209 -14.60 6.62 -11.07
CA GLU A 209 -14.76 6.59 -9.61
C GLU A 209 -16.10 7.18 -9.21
N ASN A 210 -16.90 6.40 -8.48
CA ASN A 210 -18.23 6.75 -8.03
C ASN A 210 -18.26 6.82 -6.49
N LEU A 211 -18.67 7.97 -5.96
CA LEU A 211 -18.92 8.11 -4.53
C LEU A 211 -20.39 7.81 -4.26
N HIS A 212 -20.65 6.68 -3.63
CA HIS A 212 -22.01 6.25 -3.29
C HIS A 212 -22.33 6.63 -1.84
N ARG A 213 -23.11 7.69 -1.68
CA ARG A 213 -23.59 8.15 -0.37
C ARG A 213 -24.82 7.37 0.03
N ILE A 214 -24.80 6.83 1.24
CA ILE A 214 -25.83 5.95 1.78
C ILE A 214 -26.36 6.59 3.07
N GLU A 215 -27.68 6.82 3.11
CA GLU A 215 -28.33 7.27 4.33
C GLU A 215 -28.48 6.10 5.32
N LEU A 216 -28.09 6.33 6.58
CA LEU A 216 -28.30 5.34 7.63
C LEU A 216 -29.82 5.20 7.90
N ASP A 217 -30.26 3.97 8.14
CA ASP A 217 -31.61 3.75 8.63
C ASP A 217 -31.86 4.41 9.99
N GLU A 218 -33.12 4.54 10.38
CA GLU A 218 -33.47 5.30 11.58
C GLU A 218 -32.87 4.73 12.86
N GLN A 219 -32.81 3.39 12.97
CA GLN A 219 -32.25 2.72 14.16
C GLN A 219 -30.73 2.86 14.21
N GLN A 220 -30.05 2.63 13.09
CA GLN A 220 -28.60 2.80 12.96
C GLN A 220 -28.20 4.26 13.20
N ARG A 221 -28.98 5.22 12.69
CA ARG A 221 -28.76 6.65 12.91
C ARG A 221 -28.91 7.04 14.39
N LYS A 222 -29.92 6.51 15.11
CA LYS A 222 -30.06 6.72 16.55
C LYS A 222 -28.83 6.19 17.32
N LEU A 223 -28.38 4.98 17.00
CA LEU A 223 -27.19 4.39 17.59
C LEU A 223 -25.93 5.26 17.32
N TYR A 224 -25.77 5.72 16.08
CA TYR A 224 -24.65 6.57 15.69
C TYR A 224 -24.67 7.90 16.46
N LEU A 225 -25.80 8.58 16.54
CA LEU A 225 -25.94 9.85 17.27
C LEU A 225 -25.68 9.68 18.78
N ALA A 226 -26.17 8.61 19.40
CA ALA A 226 -25.86 8.28 20.79
C ALA A 226 -24.35 8.08 21.00
N ALA A 227 -23.69 7.37 20.09
CA ALA A 227 -22.24 7.18 20.13
C ALA A 227 -21.46 8.49 19.92
N VAL A 228 -21.97 9.43 19.13
CA VAL A 228 -21.38 10.78 18.98
C VAL A 228 -21.45 11.59 20.28
N VAL A 229 -22.57 11.50 21.03
CA VAL A 229 -22.70 12.15 22.33
C VAL A 229 -21.69 11.58 23.32
N ASP A 230 -21.65 10.25 23.49
CA ASP A 230 -20.67 9.54 24.33
C ASP A 230 -19.23 9.89 23.95
N ALA A 231 -18.95 9.95 22.64
CA ALA A 231 -17.66 10.36 22.10
C ALA A 231 -17.25 11.76 22.55
N ARG A 232 -18.16 12.73 22.48
CA ARG A 232 -17.91 14.11 22.91
C ARG A 232 -17.60 14.20 24.41
N GLU A 233 -18.32 13.44 25.24
CA GLU A 233 -18.07 13.39 26.69
C GLU A 233 -16.71 12.78 26.99
N LYS A 234 -16.36 11.65 26.37
CA LYS A 234 -15.05 11.00 26.53
C LYS A 234 -13.90 11.90 26.10
N LEU A 235 -14.06 12.61 24.96
CA LEU A 235 -13.03 13.53 24.47
C LEU A 235 -12.87 14.78 25.35
N ARG A 236 -13.95 15.25 25.99
CA ARG A 236 -13.86 16.36 26.96
C ARG A 236 -13.15 15.95 28.25
N ALA A 237 -13.32 14.70 28.67
CA ALA A 237 -12.67 14.15 29.87
C ALA A 237 -11.22 13.70 29.62
N ALA A 238 -10.85 13.42 28.38
CA ALA A 238 -9.52 12.99 27.98
C ALA A 238 -8.51 14.15 28.02
N LYS A 239 -7.27 13.85 28.39
CA LYS A 239 -6.18 14.82 28.30
C LYS A 239 -5.83 15.07 26.83
N PRO A 240 -5.39 16.29 26.45
CA PRO A 240 -5.02 16.61 25.05
C PRO A 240 -3.97 15.68 24.44
N GLU A 241 -3.21 14.98 25.28
CA GLU A 241 -2.13 14.06 24.87
C GLU A 241 -2.63 12.63 24.62
N ASP A 242 -3.86 12.29 25.02
CA ASP A 242 -4.41 10.93 24.92
C ASP A 242 -4.93 10.62 23.50
N LYS A 243 -3.98 10.46 22.59
CA LYS A 243 -4.27 10.09 21.19
C LYS A 243 -4.97 8.74 21.05
N MET A 244 -4.79 7.83 22.03
CA MET A 244 -5.42 6.50 22.00
C MET A 244 -6.92 6.58 22.23
N ALA A 245 -7.36 7.41 23.19
CA ALA A 245 -8.78 7.64 23.42
C ALA A 245 -9.47 8.24 22.19
N VAL A 246 -8.85 9.24 21.55
CA VAL A 246 -9.36 9.83 20.30
C VAL A 246 -9.49 8.77 19.22
N PHE A 247 -8.46 7.94 19.05
CA PHE A 247 -8.46 6.89 18.03
C PHE A 247 -9.57 5.85 18.28
N ALA A 248 -9.73 5.39 19.52
CA ALA A 248 -10.77 4.42 19.89
C ALA A 248 -12.19 4.94 19.60
N VAL A 249 -12.44 6.21 19.92
CA VAL A 249 -13.72 6.87 19.62
C VAL A 249 -13.99 6.92 18.12
N LEU A 250 -13.01 7.34 17.32
CA LEU A 250 -13.15 7.41 15.87
C LEU A 250 -13.38 6.03 15.26
N MET A 251 -12.68 5.00 15.75
CA MET A 251 -12.87 3.62 15.29
C MET A 251 -14.29 3.12 15.56
N ARG A 252 -14.80 3.33 16.78
CA ARG A 252 -16.17 2.93 17.15
C ARG A 252 -17.24 3.60 16.26
N LEU A 253 -17.11 4.90 15.98
CA LEU A 253 -18.03 5.60 15.08
C LEU A 253 -18.02 5.03 13.67
N ARG A 254 -16.83 4.66 13.17
CA ARG A 254 -16.67 4.05 11.85
C ARG A 254 -17.24 2.63 11.79
N GLU A 255 -17.05 1.85 12.84
CA GLU A 255 -17.65 0.51 12.95
C GLU A 255 -19.17 0.59 12.88
N ILE A 256 -19.81 1.54 13.57
CA ILE A 256 -21.26 1.78 13.49
C ILE A 256 -21.68 2.15 12.06
N CYS A 257 -20.88 2.96 11.34
CA CYS A 257 -21.16 3.30 9.95
C CYS A 257 -21.06 2.09 9.02
N CYS A 258 -20.16 1.16 9.30
CA CYS A 258 -20.03 -0.08 8.53
C CYS A 258 -21.17 -1.05 8.79
N ASP A 259 -21.33 -1.43 10.04
CA ASP A 259 -22.42 -2.29 10.51
C ASP A 259 -22.55 -2.21 12.03
N PRO A 260 -23.74 -1.95 12.58
CA PRO A 260 -23.92 -1.87 14.03
C PRO A 260 -23.54 -3.15 14.80
N ARG A 261 -23.58 -4.32 14.16
CA ARG A 261 -23.17 -5.60 14.75
C ARG A 261 -21.69 -5.66 15.13
N LEU A 262 -20.87 -4.75 14.60
CA LEU A 262 -19.45 -4.64 14.97
C LEU A 262 -19.24 -4.05 16.38
N VAL A 263 -20.27 -3.39 16.94
CA VAL A 263 -20.21 -2.74 18.25
C VAL A 263 -21.31 -3.14 19.22
N ALA A 264 -22.33 -3.86 18.74
CA ALA A 264 -23.50 -4.27 19.50
C ALA A 264 -23.89 -5.73 19.16
N ASP A 265 -23.50 -6.66 20.02
CA ASP A 265 -23.68 -8.13 19.79
C ASP A 265 -25.14 -8.54 19.60
N ASN A 266 -26.07 -7.79 20.20
CA ASN A 266 -27.53 -8.09 20.14
C ASN A 266 -28.26 -7.15 19.17
N TRP A 267 -27.59 -6.67 18.12
CA TRP A 267 -28.24 -5.85 17.11
C TRP A 267 -29.12 -6.70 16.20
N ASP A 268 -30.40 -6.41 16.19
CA ASP A 268 -31.45 -7.05 15.39
C ASP A 268 -31.93 -6.17 14.21
N GLY A 269 -31.43 -4.94 14.13
CA GLY A 269 -31.71 -4.00 13.03
C GLY A 269 -30.90 -4.29 11.76
N GLY A 270 -31.24 -3.57 10.71
CA GLY A 270 -30.53 -3.61 9.43
C GLY A 270 -29.17 -2.90 9.45
N SER A 271 -28.50 -2.95 8.33
CA SER A 271 -27.32 -2.15 8.01
C SER A 271 -27.47 -1.59 6.59
N ALA A 272 -27.86 -0.33 6.49
CA ALA A 272 -28.13 0.32 5.22
C ALA A 272 -26.95 0.22 4.24
N LYS A 273 -25.72 0.32 4.76
CA LYS A 273 -24.51 0.20 3.92
C LYS A 273 -24.30 -1.23 3.42
N LEU A 274 -24.56 -2.25 4.26
CA LEU A 274 -24.43 -3.64 3.86
C LEU A 274 -25.48 -3.98 2.78
N ASP A 275 -26.70 -3.54 2.96
CA ASP A 275 -27.78 -3.81 2.00
C ASP A 275 -27.48 -3.13 0.65
N ALA A 276 -27.10 -1.84 0.64
CA ALA A 276 -26.68 -1.15 -0.57
C ALA A 276 -25.45 -1.80 -1.24
N CYS A 277 -24.50 -2.30 -0.45
CA CYS A 277 -23.35 -3.04 -0.98
C CYS A 277 -23.81 -4.34 -1.66
N MET A 278 -24.70 -5.09 -1.03
CA MET A 278 -25.19 -6.36 -1.60
C MET A 278 -26.03 -6.15 -2.86
N GLU A 279 -26.82 -5.09 -2.94
CA GLU A 279 -27.51 -4.71 -4.18
C GLU A 279 -26.53 -4.45 -5.31
N LEU A 280 -25.49 -3.65 -5.04
CA LEU A 280 -24.42 -3.35 -6.01
C LEU A 280 -23.69 -4.63 -6.45
N VAL A 281 -23.32 -5.49 -5.50
CA VAL A 281 -22.61 -6.75 -5.78
C VAL A 281 -23.49 -7.68 -6.62
N THR A 282 -24.73 -7.88 -6.25
CA THR A 282 -25.66 -8.77 -6.98
C THR A 282 -25.86 -8.28 -8.42
N ALA A 283 -26.15 -7.00 -8.61
CA ALA A 283 -26.31 -6.42 -9.94
C ALA A 283 -25.05 -6.56 -10.81
N ALA A 284 -23.86 -6.37 -10.20
CA ALA A 284 -22.59 -6.49 -10.89
C ALA A 284 -22.31 -7.96 -11.30
N VAL A 285 -22.53 -8.93 -10.42
CA VAL A 285 -22.33 -10.35 -10.71
C VAL A 285 -23.32 -10.84 -11.78
N GLU A 286 -24.59 -10.43 -11.72
CA GLU A 286 -25.59 -10.71 -12.77
C GLU A 286 -25.16 -10.11 -14.12
N GLY A 287 -24.47 -8.96 -14.11
CA GLY A 287 -23.85 -8.34 -15.29
C GLY A 287 -22.61 -9.05 -15.82
N GLY A 288 -22.14 -10.11 -15.17
CA GLY A 288 -20.93 -10.86 -15.54
C GLY A 288 -19.62 -10.20 -15.12
N HIS A 289 -19.69 -9.23 -14.20
CA HIS A 289 -18.52 -8.53 -13.66
C HIS A 289 -17.90 -9.29 -12.49
N ARG A 290 -16.58 -9.06 -12.28
CA ARG A 290 -15.87 -9.57 -11.11
C ARG A 290 -15.42 -8.44 -10.22
N ILE A 291 -15.49 -8.67 -8.92
CA ILE A 291 -15.45 -7.63 -7.90
C ILE A 291 -14.29 -7.84 -6.96
N LEU A 292 -13.49 -6.79 -6.72
CA LEU A 292 -12.64 -6.67 -5.53
C LEU A 292 -13.37 -5.83 -4.50
N LEU A 293 -13.61 -6.38 -3.32
CA LEU A 293 -14.26 -5.68 -2.24
C LEU A 293 -13.31 -5.53 -1.05
N PHE A 294 -13.00 -4.29 -0.72
CA PHE A 294 -12.04 -3.93 0.31
C PHE A 294 -12.72 -3.37 1.55
N SER A 295 -12.29 -3.84 2.72
CA SER A 295 -12.60 -3.23 4.01
C SER A 295 -11.35 -3.22 4.91
N GLN A 296 -11.28 -2.23 5.81
CA GLN A 296 -10.24 -2.24 6.84
C GLN A 296 -10.59 -3.17 8.02
N PHE A 297 -11.88 -3.46 8.22
CA PHE A 297 -12.38 -4.29 9.30
C PHE A 297 -12.51 -5.75 8.86
N THR A 298 -11.74 -6.64 9.47
CA THR A 298 -11.81 -8.08 9.17
C THR A 298 -13.15 -8.69 9.57
N SER A 299 -13.73 -8.23 10.68
CA SER A 299 -15.07 -8.59 11.13
C SER A 299 -16.16 -8.18 10.13
N MET A 300 -15.99 -7.05 9.42
CA MET A 300 -16.90 -6.68 8.34
C MET A 300 -16.77 -7.61 7.13
N LEU A 301 -15.57 -8.07 6.80
CA LEU A 301 -15.39 -9.07 5.74
C LEU A 301 -16.08 -10.39 6.07
N GLU A 302 -16.14 -10.79 7.34
CA GLU A 302 -16.86 -11.98 7.79
C GLU A 302 -18.38 -11.81 7.61
N LEU A 303 -18.94 -10.64 7.95
CA LEU A 303 -20.35 -10.34 7.70
C LEU A 303 -20.70 -10.31 6.21
N LEU A 304 -19.81 -9.73 5.39
CA LEU A 304 -19.94 -9.72 3.93
C LEU A 304 -19.89 -11.13 3.36
N ALA A 305 -18.95 -11.96 3.81
CA ALA A 305 -18.82 -13.35 3.37
C ALA A 305 -20.11 -14.13 3.65
N LYS A 306 -20.67 -14.00 4.86
CA LYS A 306 -21.92 -14.64 5.22
C LYS A 306 -23.10 -14.20 4.32
N ARG A 307 -23.19 -12.90 4.02
CA ARG A 307 -24.25 -12.37 3.13
C ARG A 307 -24.08 -12.83 1.68
N LEU A 308 -22.82 -12.98 1.22
CA LEU A 308 -22.53 -13.55 -0.10
C LEU A 308 -22.93 -15.03 -0.17
N ASP A 309 -22.62 -15.81 0.87
CA ASP A 309 -23.06 -17.21 0.97
C ASP A 309 -24.60 -17.34 0.92
N GLU A 310 -25.30 -16.49 1.70
CA GLU A 310 -26.77 -16.44 1.71
C GLU A 310 -27.36 -16.07 0.33
N ALA A 311 -26.63 -15.23 -0.44
CA ALA A 311 -27.01 -14.84 -1.80
C ALA A 311 -26.53 -15.83 -2.88
N GLY A 312 -25.79 -16.87 -2.52
CA GLY A 312 -25.24 -17.84 -3.46
C GLY A 312 -24.14 -17.28 -4.38
N VAL A 313 -23.47 -16.20 -3.96
CA VAL A 313 -22.40 -15.55 -4.72
C VAL A 313 -21.05 -16.15 -4.34
N SER A 314 -20.34 -16.67 -5.34
CA SER A 314 -19.02 -17.29 -5.14
C SER A 314 -17.98 -16.24 -4.72
N HIS A 315 -17.23 -16.54 -3.66
CA HIS A 315 -16.25 -15.57 -3.18
C HIS A 315 -15.01 -16.22 -2.56
N PHE A 316 -13.91 -15.44 -2.53
CA PHE A 316 -12.71 -15.72 -1.75
C PHE A 316 -12.49 -14.62 -0.73
N THR A 317 -11.79 -14.96 0.37
CA THR A 317 -11.41 -13.99 1.41
C THR A 317 -9.91 -14.02 1.66
N LEU A 318 -9.29 -12.82 1.67
CA LEU A 318 -7.87 -12.63 1.92
C LEU A 318 -7.67 -11.63 3.06
N GLN A 319 -7.03 -12.11 4.13
CA GLN A 319 -6.72 -11.32 5.32
C GLN A 319 -5.22 -11.30 5.60
N GLY A 320 -4.78 -10.46 6.54
CA GLY A 320 -3.38 -10.37 6.95
C GLY A 320 -2.80 -11.70 7.47
N SER A 321 -3.65 -12.51 8.11
CA SER A 321 -3.31 -13.85 8.63
C SER A 321 -3.20 -14.94 7.56
N THR A 322 -3.68 -14.71 6.32
CA THR A 322 -3.62 -15.69 5.24
C THR A 322 -2.17 -16.05 4.89
N PRO A 323 -1.76 -17.34 4.96
CA PRO A 323 -0.41 -17.76 4.64
C PRO A 323 -0.01 -17.43 3.20
N LYS A 324 1.28 -17.13 2.96
CA LYS A 324 1.77 -16.74 1.63
C LYS A 324 1.44 -17.72 0.50
N PRO A 325 1.61 -19.06 0.65
CA PRO A 325 1.26 -20.00 -0.41
C PRO A 325 -0.23 -19.97 -0.75
N VAL A 326 -1.09 -19.92 0.29
CA VAL A 326 -2.55 -19.84 0.13
C VAL A 326 -2.95 -18.56 -0.59
N ARG A 327 -2.28 -17.44 -0.28
CA ARG A 327 -2.51 -16.15 -0.92
C ARG A 327 -2.24 -16.20 -2.43
N ALA A 328 -1.12 -16.78 -2.83
CA ALA A 328 -0.76 -16.95 -4.24
C ALA A 328 -1.79 -17.83 -4.99
N GLU A 329 -2.23 -18.91 -4.35
CA GLU A 329 -3.22 -19.82 -4.92
C GLU A 329 -4.60 -19.15 -5.07
N LEU A 330 -5.07 -18.40 -4.08
CA LEU A 330 -6.34 -17.65 -4.17
C LEU A 330 -6.31 -16.64 -5.31
N VAL A 331 -5.20 -15.93 -5.49
CA VAL A 331 -5.02 -14.98 -6.60
C VAL A 331 -5.09 -15.70 -7.96
N ARG A 332 -4.41 -16.83 -8.11
CA ARG A 332 -4.44 -17.63 -9.33
C ARG A 332 -5.86 -18.10 -9.65
N ARG A 333 -6.57 -18.66 -8.66
CA ARG A 333 -7.93 -19.17 -8.80
C ARG A 333 -8.95 -18.07 -9.11
N PHE A 334 -8.79 -16.89 -8.50
CA PHE A 334 -9.65 -15.75 -8.82
C PHE A 334 -9.44 -15.28 -10.26
N ASN A 335 -8.18 -15.17 -10.70
CA ASN A 335 -7.87 -14.78 -12.09
C ASN A 335 -8.32 -15.83 -13.12
N SER A 336 -8.45 -17.12 -12.74
CA SER A 336 -9.02 -18.16 -13.60
C SER A 336 -10.55 -18.18 -13.62
N GLY A 337 -11.21 -17.38 -12.77
CA GLY A 337 -12.65 -17.22 -12.78
C GLY A 337 -13.44 -18.14 -11.85
N GLU A 338 -12.78 -18.67 -10.83
CA GLU A 338 -13.42 -19.58 -9.88
C GLU A 338 -14.28 -18.86 -8.83
N ALA A 339 -14.22 -17.55 -8.74
CA ALA A 339 -15.05 -16.75 -7.85
C ALA A 339 -15.40 -15.40 -8.47
N ASP A 340 -16.58 -14.87 -8.13
CA ASP A 340 -17.10 -13.59 -8.60
C ASP A 340 -16.62 -12.42 -7.75
N VAL A 341 -16.45 -12.66 -6.45
CA VAL A 341 -16.05 -11.64 -5.47
C VAL A 341 -14.77 -12.04 -4.75
N PHE A 342 -13.84 -11.09 -4.59
CA PHE A 342 -12.69 -11.26 -3.73
C PHE A 342 -12.75 -10.25 -2.59
N LEU A 343 -13.03 -10.73 -1.39
CA LEU A 343 -13.02 -9.95 -0.15
C LEU A 343 -11.58 -9.80 0.34
N ILE A 344 -11.11 -8.57 0.49
CA ILE A 344 -9.71 -8.32 0.81
C ILE A 344 -9.61 -7.30 1.95
N SER A 345 -8.88 -7.64 3.02
CA SER A 345 -8.54 -6.64 4.02
C SER A 345 -7.57 -5.62 3.44
N LEU A 346 -7.79 -4.32 3.68
CA LEU A 346 -6.96 -3.24 3.14
C LEU A 346 -5.48 -3.40 3.50
N ARG A 347 -5.17 -3.93 4.68
CA ARG A 347 -3.78 -4.24 5.09
C ARG A 347 -3.16 -5.36 4.27
N ALA A 348 -3.94 -6.38 3.92
CA ALA A 348 -3.46 -7.49 3.09
C ALA A 348 -3.41 -7.11 1.61
N GLY A 349 -4.32 -6.25 1.15
CA GLY A 349 -4.39 -5.75 -0.22
C GLY A 349 -3.24 -4.83 -0.64
N GLY A 350 -2.50 -4.25 0.33
CA GLY A 350 -1.36 -3.36 0.09
C GLY A 350 -0.13 -4.01 -0.57
N THR A 351 -0.13 -5.32 -0.86
CA THR A 351 1.08 -6.03 -1.24
C THR A 351 0.94 -6.83 -2.53
N GLY A 352 1.47 -6.28 -3.63
CA GLY A 352 1.90 -7.01 -4.85
C GLY A 352 0.92 -7.92 -5.58
N LEU A 353 -0.37 -7.93 -5.21
CA LEU A 353 -1.36 -8.80 -5.84
C LEU A 353 -1.67 -8.32 -7.26
N ASN A 354 -1.77 -9.24 -8.21
CA ASN A 354 -2.23 -8.98 -9.57
C ASN A 354 -3.63 -9.58 -9.75
N LEU A 355 -4.66 -8.73 -9.82
CA LEU A 355 -6.08 -9.13 -9.82
C LEU A 355 -6.82 -8.50 -11.02
N THR A 356 -6.22 -8.59 -12.21
CA THR A 356 -6.74 -8.00 -13.46
C THR A 356 -8.00 -8.70 -14.00
N ALA A 357 -8.42 -9.81 -13.42
CA ALA A 357 -9.70 -10.42 -13.74
C ALA A 357 -10.90 -9.60 -13.23
N ALA A 358 -10.69 -8.73 -12.24
CA ALA A 358 -11.74 -7.85 -11.73
C ALA A 358 -11.80 -6.54 -12.52
N ASP A 359 -13.00 -6.08 -12.77
CA ASP A 359 -13.31 -4.79 -13.42
C ASP A 359 -14.16 -3.87 -12.52
N ILE A 360 -14.62 -4.37 -11.38
CA ILE A 360 -15.28 -3.57 -10.34
C ILE A 360 -14.47 -3.62 -9.05
N VAL A 361 -14.27 -2.46 -8.44
CA VAL A 361 -13.61 -2.29 -7.14
C VAL A 361 -14.55 -1.57 -6.20
N ILE A 362 -14.84 -2.17 -5.06
CA ILE A 362 -15.69 -1.58 -4.02
C ILE A 362 -14.83 -1.32 -2.78
N HIS A 363 -14.75 -0.07 -2.37
CA HIS A 363 -14.25 0.32 -1.06
C HIS A 363 -15.44 0.46 -0.12
N TYR A 364 -15.61 -0.52 0.77
CA TYR A 364 -16.73 -0.58 1.69
C TYR A 364 -16.70 0.55 2.71
N ASP A 365 -15.50 0.91 3.18
CA ASP A 365 -15.27 1.99 4.12
C ASP A 365 -14.10 2.88 3.65
N PRO A 366 -14.14 4.21 3.92
CA PRO A 366 -13.06 5.13 3.53
C PRO A 366 -11.81 4.90 4.39
N TRP A 367 -10.64 5.02 3.80
CA TRP A 367 -9.36 4.88 4.47
C TRP A 367 -8.69 6.24 4.67
N TRP A 368 -8.08 6.48 5.84
CA TRP A 368 -7.37 7.73 6.12
C TRP A 368 -6.21 8.02 5.16
N ASN A 369 -5.55 6.97 4.67
CA ASN A 369 -4.47 7.06 3.71
C ASN A 369 -4.98 6.79 2.30
N VAL A 370 -5.13 7.84 1.52
CA VAL A 370 -5.58 7.79 0.12
C VAL A 370 -4.64 6.95 -0.75
N ALA A 371 -3.32 7.03 -0.50
CA ALA A 371 -2.34 6.25 -1.26
C ALA A 371 -2.57 4.75 -1.09
N ALA A 372 -2.87 4.28 0.12
CA ALA A 372 -3.18 2.87 0.37
C ALA A 372 -4.50 2.45 -0.30
N GLN A 373 -5.50 3.33 -0.35
CA GLN A 373 -6.76 3.07 -1.05
C GLN A 373 -6.57 3.00 -2.57
N ASN A 374 -5.80 3.92 -3.14
CA ASN A 374 -5.44 3.91 -4.55
C ASN A 374 -4.61 2.67 -4.89
N GLN A 375 -3.67 2.30 -4.01
CA GLN A 375 -2.88 1.08 -4.15
C GLN A 375 -3.76 -0.18 -4.21
N ALA A 376 -4.83 -0.25 -3.43
CA ALA A 376 -5.80 -1.34 -3.50
C ALA A 376 -6.55 -1.36 -4.85
N THR A 377 -7.03 -0.21 -5.33
CA THR A 377 -7.66 -0.07 -6.66
C THR A 377 -6.71 -0.50 -7.78
N ASP A 378 -5.44 -0.17 -7.69
CA ASP A 378 -4.42 -0.49 -8.69
C ASP A 378 -4.10 -2.00 -8.82
N ARG A 379 -4.71 -2.86 -7.99
CA ARG A 379 -4.67 -4.32 -8.17
C ARG A 379 -5.48 -4.77 -9.37
N ALA A 380 -6.59 -4.10 -9.66
CA ALA A 380 -7.41 -4.32 -10.85
C ALA A 380 -6.98 -3.42 -12.01
N TYR A 381 -6.67 -2.14 -11.73
CA TYR A 381 -6.35 -1.13 -12.73
C TYR A 381 -4.85 -1.05 -13.03
N ARG A 382 -4.36 -1.98 -13.84
CA ARG A 382 -2.95 -2.10 -14.21
C ARG A 382 -2.75 -2.70 -15.59
N ILE A 383 -1.52 -2.74 -16.08
CA ILE A 383 -1.16 -3.41 -17.36
C ILE A 383 -1.71 -4.85 -17.34
N GLY A 384 -2.43 -5.20 -18.41
CA GLY A 384 -3.15 -6.47 -18.55
C GLY A 384 -4.65 -6.39 -18.30
N GLN A 385 -5.17 -5.24 -17.80
CA GLN A 385 -6.61 -4.99 -17.71
C GLN A 385 -7.19 -4.71 -19.11
N GLN A 386 -8.23 -5.44 -19.45
CA GLN A 386 -8.90 -5.33 -20.77
C GLN A 386 -10.25 -4.61 -20.69
N ASN A 387 -10.85 -4.54 -19.48
CA ASN A 387 -12.17 -3.97 -19.27
C ASN A 387 -12.08 -2.59 -18.59
N PRO A 388 -13.03 -1.68 -18.85
CA PRO A 388 -13.20 -0.46 -18.05
C PRO A 388 -13.34 -0.79 -16.57
N VAL A 389 -12.60 -0.11 -15.71
CA VAL A 389 -12.65 -0.35 -14.26
C VAL A 389 -13.56 0.67 -13.60
N GLN A 390 -14.56 0.18 -12.87
CA GLN A 390 -15.46 0.99 -12.08
C GLN A 390 -15.08 0.87 -10.58
N VAL A 391 -14.88 2.01 -9.95
CA VAL A 391 -14.54 2.08 -8.53
C VAL A 391 -15.70 2.70 -7.77
N TYR A 392 -16.24 1.98 -6.80
CA TYR A 392 -17.28 2.45 -5.91
C TYR A 392 -16.72 2.68 -4.51
N LYS A 393 -16.99 3.86 -3.95
CA LYS A 393 -16.64 4.21 -2.57
C LYS A 393 -17.93 4.39 -1.79
N LEU A 394 -18.22 3.47 -0.87
CA LEU A 394 -19.43 3.52 -0.06
C LEU A 394 -19.21 4.40 1.17
N ILE A 395 -20.05 5.40 1.35
CA ILE A 395 -19.90 6.41 2.41
C ILE A 395 -21.24 6.58 3.12
N ALA A 396 -21.24 6.42 4.44
CA ALA A 396 -22.41 6.75 5.25
C ALA A 396 -22.57 8.28 5.34
N GLN A 397 -23.71 8.76 4.85
CA GLN A 397 -24.02 10.20 4.76
C GLN A 397 -24.20 10.81 6.17
N ASP A 398 -23.85 12.08 6.34
CA ASP A 398 -23.92 12.85 7.58
C ASP A 398 -23.13 12.21 8.75
N THR A 399 -22.03 11.53 8.45
CA THR A 399 -21.21 10.82 9.45
C THR A 399 -19.73 11.20 9.39
N ILE A 400 -18.95 10.57 10.27
CA ILE A 400 -17.48 10.70 10.28
C ILE A 400 -16.84 10.28 8.95
N GLU A 401 -17.49 9.42 8.18
CA GLU A 401 -16.95 8.95 6.90
C GLU A 401 -16.90 10.07 5.86
N GLU A 402 -17.89 10.95 5.80
CA GLU A 402 -17.84 12.14 4.93
C GLU A 402 -16.69 13.06 5.32
N LYS A 403 -16.47 13.24 6.63
CA LYS A 403 -15.34 14.05 7.09
C LYS A 403 -13.99 13.46 6.72
N ILE A 404 -13.88 12.13 6.69
CA ILE A 404 -12.66 11.45 6.20
C ILE A 404 -12.46 11.74 4.72
N VAL A 405 -13.51 11.67 3.90
CA VAL A 405 -13.43 11.95 2.46
C VAL A 405 -13.08 13.41 2.20
N GLU A 406 -13.69 14.36 2.91
CA GLU A 406 -13.34 15.79 2.84
C GLU A 406 -11.85 16.03 3.15
N LEU A 407 -11.34 15.41 4.22
CA LEU A 407 -9.92 15.50 4.58
C LEU A 407 -9.00 14.83 3.55
N GLN A 408 -9.44 13.75 2.91
CA GLN A 408 -8.72 13.12 1.81
C GLN A 408 -8.59 14.09 0.62
N GLN A 409 -9.69 14.72 0.22
CA GLN A 409 -9.72 15.66 -0.90
C GLN A 409 -8.86 16.90 -0.62
N ALA A 410 -8.93 17.44 0.58
CA ALA A 410 -8.10 18.57 0.99
C ALA A 410 -6.58 18.26 0.95
N LYS A 411 -6.19 17.01 1.25
CA LYS A 411 -4.79 16.58 1.15
C LYS A 411 -4.32 16.33 -0.28
N GLN A 412 -5.21 16.03 -1.21
CA GLN A 412 -4.86 15.83 -2.62
C GLN A 412 -4.65 17.15 -3.37
N SER A 413 -5.22 18.24 -2.87
CA SER A 413 -5.11 19.58 -3.45
C SER A 413 -3.86 20.35 -2.96
N LEU A 414 -3.12 19.83 -2.02
CA LEU A 414 -1.82 20.31 -1.52
C LEU A 414 -0.65 19.58 -2.20
#